data_4d8ed6005fc8a20d1ecab671512d3ee3
#
_entry.id   4d8ed6005fc8a20d1ecab671512d3ee3
#
_cell.length_a   1.000
_cell.length_b   1.000
_cell.length_c   1.000
_cell.angle_alpha   90.00
_cell.angle_beta   90.00
_cell.angle_gamma   90.00
#
_symmetry.space_group_name_H-M   'P 1'
#
loop_
_entity.id
_entity.type
_entity.pdbx_description
1 polymer ?
#
loop_
_entity_poly.entity_id
_entity_poly.type
_entity_poly.pdbx_seq_one_letter_code
_entity_poly.pdbx_strand_id
1 'polypeptide(L)'
;MQDKKHFVRNKYVLRLICFLPLCLASLPVLHAEVPAPERVIVAYVTSWTETMPDPSLMTHINYAFGHVTDSFDGVRIDNGERLRRIVAAKENVKVCLSVGGWGSGRFSEMAATEARRKAFAASCATAVDEYGLDGIDIDWEYPTVSTAGISSSPKDTEHFTLLMQELRAALGPDRLLTLASASNARHIDFPAILPYIDWVNVMAYDMGWPPHHNAALYQSPRTGQFTTDDAVKAHLAAGIPAGKIVMGMPFYGRGKEGYADFVDYKDIPAPLKGHKEKWDPKAKVPYYADAEGLLVFSFDNVRSIGEKCLYVLKNGLLGGMYWEYCCDNADSELARTVAEQLLPRPFVSAKAVRAASYAGKQPRFRALLYYSEHVEEAHLVFARQAAEFFRELSFGHGFILDQATSLPDDLSPYNVIIMPNAAPSKPEERARFERYMEEGGGWVGFHGAGYNDQSTSWDWFRAFLGGGRFLCNNWPPQPALMEVESCTHPVTRNLPEQFVAPASEFYQWQPDPRSNPSVQVLVSISETNFPFGIKDVVFGGDFPVVWTNRDYRMIYLNMGHGGHCFSDATQNLLFVNAFRWVVSCAGEEDPFLR
;
A
#
# COMPACT_ATOMS: atom_id res chain seq x y z
N MET A 1 -54.55 58.35 -35.23
CA MET A 1 -54.59 58.64 -36.61
C MET A 1 -53.67 57.68 -37.32
N GLN A 2 -54.23 56.62 -37.84
CA GLN A 2 -54.41 56.38 -39.30
C GLN A 2 -53.03 56.20 -39.98
N ASP A 3 -52.70 55.28 -40.81
CA ASP A 3 -53.48 54.21 -41.46
C ASP A 3 -52.50 53.31 -42.28
N LYS A 4 -52.99 52.08 -42.48
CA LYS A 4 -52.94 51.27 -43.72
C LYS A 4 -51.60 50.62 -44.20
N LYS A 5 -51.62 49.31 -44.09
CA LYS A 5 -51.61 48.28 -45.17
C LYS A 5 -50.81 48.51 -46.42
N HIS A 6 -49.93 47.62 -46.81
CA HIS A 6 -50.06 46.90 -48.08
C HIS A 6 -49.32 45.56 -48.12
N PHE A 7 -50.06 44.56 -48.57
CA PHE A 7 -49.77 43.19 -48.93
C PHE A 7 -49.09 43.14 -50.30
N VAL A 8 -48.01 42.42 -50.44
CA VAL A 8 -47.62 41.79 -51.70
C VAL A 8 -47.01 40.41 -51.50
N ARG A 9 -47.70 39.43 -52.10
CA ARG A 9 -47.27 38.05 -52.34
C ARG A 9 -46.05 38.03 -53.26
N ASN A 10 -45.04 37.14 -53.01
CA ASN A 10 -44.49 36.36 -54.12
C ASN A 10 -43.75 35.10 -53.69
N LYS A 11 -44.24 34.01 -54.18
CA LYS A 11 -43.66 32.81 -54.82
C LYS A 11 -42.57 32.02 -54.11
N TYR A 12 -42.97 30.81 -53.82
CA TYR A 12 -42.17 29.61 -53.44
C TYR A 12 -41.02 29.37 -54.44
N VAL A 13 -39.78 29.21 -53.92
CA VAL A 13 -38.73 28.45 -54.56
C VAL A 13 -38.32 27.37 -53.57
N LEU A 14 -38.74 26.13 -53.88
CA LEU A 14 -38.39 24.91 -53.16
C LEU A 14 -36.91 24.62 -53.46
N ARG A 15 -36.00 24.85 -52.50
CA ARG A 15 -34.64 24.28 -52.54
C ARG A 15 -34.62 23.04 -51.66
N LEU A 16 -34.51 21.89 -52.33
CA LEU A 16 -34.21 20.60 -51.73
C LEU A 16 -32.83 20.68 -51.05
N ILE A 17 -32.79 20.76 -49.73
CA ILE A 17 -31.55 20.58 -48.97
C ILE A 17 -31.50 19.09 -48.58
N CYS A 18 -30.62 18.36 -49.25
CA CYS A 18 -30.26 16.99 -48.85
C CYS A 18 -29.62 17.04 -47.46
N PHE A 19 -30.30 16.55 -46.44
CA PHE A 19 -29.70 16.20 -45.17
C PHE A 19 -28.88 14.93 -45.35
N LEU A 20 -27.56 15.03 -45.41
CA LEU A 20 -26.66 13.92 -45.07
C LEU A 20 -26.70 13.76 -43.55
N PRO A 21 -26.97 12.55 -43.01
CA PRO A 21 -26.75 12.30 -41.59
C PRO A 21 -25.24 12.29 -41.36
N LEU A 22 -24.73 13.30 -40.64
CA LEU A 22 -23.40 13.24 -40.02
C LEU A 22 -23.48 12.14 -38.96
N CYS A 23 -23.01 10.94 -39.27
CA CYS A 23 -22.66 9.97 -38.26
C CYS A 23 -21.46 10.53 -37.48
N LEU A 24 -21.74 11.20 -36.37
CA LEU A 24 -20.77 11.40 -35.32
C LEU A 24 -20.45 10.00 -34.74
N ALA A 25 -19.42 9.37 -35.31
CA ALA A 25 -18.78 8.26 -34.66
C ALA A 25 -18.20 8.82 -33.33
N SER A 26 -18.86 8.51 -32.22
CA SER A 26 -18.29 8.71 -30.91
C SER A 26 -17.05 7.80 -30.82
N LEU A 27 -15.88 8.39 -30.99
CA LEU A 27 -14.63 7.77 -30.64
C LEU A 27 -14.74 7.41 -29.13
N PRO A 28 -14.48 6.16 -28.73
CA PRO A 28 -14.38 5.85 -27.33
C PRO A 28 -13.24 6.72 -26.76
N VAL A 29 -13.58 7.59 -25.82
CA VAL A 29 -12.57 8.23 -24.98
C VAL A 29 -11.94 7.08 -24.19
N LEU A 30 -10.79 6.60 -24.66
CA LEU A 30 -9.92 5.79 -23.83
C LEU A 30 -9.58 6.68 -22.61
N HIS A 31 -10.26 6.45 -21.51
CA HIS A 31 -9.77 6.89 -20.22
C HIS A 31 -8.50 6.07 -20.00
N ALA A 32 -7.35 6.67 -20.24
CA ALA A 32 -6.09 6.13 -19.77
C ALA A 32 -6.27 5.96 -18.25
N GLU A 33 -6.22 4.71 -17.78
CA GLU A 33 -6.13 4.44 -16.35
C GLU A 33 -4.97 5.28 -15.83
N VAL A 34 -5.26 6.17 -14.89
CA VAL A 34 -4.20 6.84 -14.14
C VAL A 34 -3.53 5.73 -13.32
N PRO A 35 -2.29 5.35 -13.63
CA PRO A 35 -1.62 4.31 -12.86
C PRO A 35 -1.65 4.72 -11.40
N ALA A 36 -1.90 3.77 -10.50
CA ALA A 36 -1.77 4.03 -9.06
C ALA A 36 -0.42 4.72 -8.83
N PRO A 37 -0.36 5.80 -8.04
CA PRO A 37 0.89 6.52 -7.85
C PRO A 37 1.96 5.53 -7.42
N GLU A 38 3.06 5.52 -8.16
CA GLU A 38 4.20 4.65 -7.89
C GLU A 38 4.75 5.03 -6.51
N ARG A 39 4.50 4.18 -5.50
CA ARG A 39 4.99 4.43 -4.15
C ARG A 39 6.46 4.13 -4.06
N VAL A 40 7.15 4.84 -3.21
CA VAL A 40 8.57 4.61 -2.95
C VAL A 40 8.76 3.95 -1.58
N ILE A 41 9.71 3.03 -1.53
CA ILE A 41 10.28 2.49 -0.29
C ILE A 41 11.75 2.83 -0.31
N VAL A 42 12.18 3.63 0.66
CA VAL A 42 13.58 4.08 0.78
C VAL A 42 14.24 3.34 1.94
N ALA A 43 15.23 2.52 1.64
CA ALA A 43 16.07 1.86 2.63
C ALA A 43 17.35 2.67 2.85
N TYR A 44 17.61 3.13 4.06
CA TYR A 44 18.95 3.57 4.41
C TYR A 44 19.83 2.34 4.64
N VAL A 45 20.99 2.30 3.98
CA VAL A 45 21.95 1.19 4.05
C VAL A 45 23.32 1.76 4.41
N THR A 46 23.82 1.35 5.56
CA THR A 46 25.00 1.95 6.17
C THR A 46 26.33 1.42 5.62
N SER A 47 27.34 2.27 5.56
CA SER A 47 28.68 1.99 5.04
C SER A 47 29.52 1.08 5.95
N TRP A 48 29.15 0.97 7.23
CA TRP A 48 29.88 0.20 8.27
C TRP A 48 29.32 -1.19 8.53
N THR A 49 28.30 -1.63 7.80
CA THR A 49 27.74 -2.98 7.87
C THR A 49 28.13 -3.80 6.64
N GLU A 50 28.01 -5.14 6.70
CA GLU A 50 28.33 -6.03 5.57
C GLU A 50 27.09 -6.64 4.91
N THR A 51 25.93 -6.57 5.54
CA THR A 51 24.67 -7.12 5.01
C THR A 51 24.32 -6.46 3.68
N MET A 52 24.12 -7.27 2.64
CA MET A 52 23.66 -6.79 1.33
C MET A 52 22.15 -6.62 1.34
N PRO A 53 21.61 -5.50 0.84
CA PRO A 53 20.17 -5.31 0.73
C PRO A 53 19.54 -6.26 -0.29
N ASP A 54 18.34 -6.76 0.02
CA ASP A 54 17.51 -7.51 -0.93
C ASP A 54 16.72 -6.51 -1.80
N PRO A 55 17.02 -6.38 -3.10
CA PRO A 55 16.39 -5.39 -3.96
C PRO A 55 14.89 -5.61 -4.17
N SER A 56 14.37 -6.79 -3.84
CA SER A 56 12.93 -7.08 -3.93
C SER A 56 12.09 -6.40 -2.85
N LEU A 57 12.71 -5.86 -1.79
CA LEU A 57 12.04 -5.29 -0.62
C LEU A 57 11.97 -3.77 -0.62
N MET A 58 12.53 -3.09 -1.63
CA MET A 58 12.60 -1.65 -1.69
C MET A 58 12.63 -1.13 -3.14
N THR A 59 12.36 0.16 -3.31
CA THR A 59 12.49 0.84 -4.61
C THR A 59 13.73 1.72 -4.68
N HIS A 60 14.21 2.19 -3.53
CA HIS A 60 15.34 3.11 -3.41
C HIS A 60 16.23 2.70 -2.25
N ILE A 61 17.52 2.90 -2.43
CA ILE A 61 18.54 2.79 -1.39
C ILE A 61 19.19 4.16 -1.22
N ASN A 62 19.21 4.68 0.00
CA ASN A 62 20.06 5.79 0.41
C ASN A 62 21.28 5.22 1.10
N TYR A 63 22.42 5.23 0.41
CA TYR A 63 23.69 4.75 0.96
C TYR A 63 24.27 5.76 1.96
N ALA A 64 24.38 5.38 3.20
CA ALA A 64 24.79 6.22 4.31
C ALA A 64 26.24 5.85 4.75
N PHE A 65 27.29 6.71 4.60
CA PHE A 65 27.14 8.10 4.16
C PHE A 65 28.28 8.56 3.24
N GLY A 66 28.02 9.70 2.60
CA GLY A 66 29.05 10.63 2.16
C GLY A 66 29.17 11.80 3.14
N HIS A 67 30.29 12.51 3.14
CA HIS A 67 30.54 13.65 4.05
C HIS A 67 31.16 14.81 3.28
N VAL A 68 30.86 16.03 3.71
CA VAL A 68 31.56 17.22 3.20
C VAL A 68 33.06 17.12 3.50
N THR A 69 33.90 17.38 2.51
CA THR A 69 35.36 17.35 2.66
C THR A 69 35.89 18.43 3.62
N ASP A 70 37.11 18.27 4.12
CA ASP A 70 37.77 19.24 4.98
C ASP A 70 38.01 20.59 4.28
N SER A 71 38.04 20.63 2.97
CA SER A 71 38.14 21.83 2.15
C SER A 71 36.81 22.54 1.90
N PHE A 72 35.68 21.95 2.35
CA PHE A 72 34.31 22.47 2.21
C PHE A 72 33.83 22.62 0.75
N ASP A 73 34.36 21.86 -0.19
CA ASP A 73 34.09 22.02 -1.61
C ASP A 73 33.84 20.69 -2.35
N GLY A 74 33.79 19.58 -1.62
CA GLY A 74 33.58 18.27 -2.21
C GLY A 74 32.89 17.28 -1.29
N VAL A 75 32.60 16.10 -1.80
CA VAL A 75 32.04 14.96 -1.07
C VAL A 75 33.06 13.83 -0.98
N ARG A 76 33.23 13.26 0.21
CA ARG A 76 34.01 12.05 0.49
C ARG A 76 33.02 10.92 0.82
N ILE A 77 33.17 9.78 0.18
CA ILE A 77 32.27 8.64 0.36
C ILE A 77 32.93 7.62 1.28
N ASP A 78 32.18 7.19 2.31
CA ASP A 78 32.63 6.13 3.18
C ASP A 78 32.42 4.76 2.52
N ASN A 79 33.46 3.90 2.59
CA ASN A 79 33.44 2.55 2.03
C ASN A 79 32.89 2.48 0.59
N GLY A 80 33.53 3.22 -0.33
CA GLY A 80 33.12 3.25 -1.74
C GLY A 80 33.12 1.87 -2.43
N GLU A 81 33.90 0.89 -1.93
CA GLU A 81 33.88 -0.47 -2.45
C GLU A 81 32.54 -1.17 -2.14
N ARG A 82 32.01 -1.01 -0.93
CA ARG A 82 30.69 -1.50 -0.56
C ARG A 82 29.60 -0.85 -1.43
N LEU A 83 29.68 0.47 -1.64
CA LEU A 83 28.76 1.17 -2.52
C LEU A 83 28.78 0.59 -3.94
N ARG A 84 29.95 0.31 -4.52
CA ARG A 84 30.06 -0.33 -5.85
C ARG A 84 29.43 -1.71 -5.88
N ARG A 85 29.57 -2.51 -4.81
CA ARG A 85 28.91 -3.83 -4.70
C ARG A 85 27.40 -3.71 -4.68
N ILE A 86 26.86 -2.74 -3.93
CA ILE A 86 25.40 -2.48 -3.85
C ILE A 86 24.87 -2.05 -5.22
N VAL A 87 25.54 -1.09 -5.88
CA VAL A 87 25.15 -0.63 -7.22
C VAL A 87 25.20 -1.77 -8.26
N ALA A 88 26.19 -2.64 -8.18
CA ALA A 88 26.29 -3.80 -9.07
C ALA A 88 25.14 -4.82 -8.87
N ALA A 89 24.54 -4.88 -7.68
CA ALA A 89 23.48 -5.81 -7.31
C ALA A 89 22.06 -5.18 -7.30
N LYS A 90 21.92 -3.90 -7.66
CA LYS A 90 20.70 -3.13 -7.42
C LYS A 90 19.47 -3.51 -8.25
N GLU A 91 19.65 -4.30 -9.32
CA GLU A 91 18.56 -4.63 -10.25
C GLU A 91 17.77 -3.39 -10.71
N ASN A 92 16.47 -3.32 -10.37
CA ASN A 92 15.59 -2.17 -10.69
C ASN A 92 15.53 -1.11 -9.59
N VAL A 93 16.31 -1.27 -8.49
CA VAL A 93 16.32 -0.34 -7.37
C VAL A 93 17.21 0.86 -7.71
N LYS A 94 16.77 2.05 -7.38
CA LYS A 94 17.57 3.28 -7.52
C LYS A 94 18.45 3.46 -6.29
N VAL A 95 19.70 3.89 -6.49
CA VAL A 95 20.68 4.09 -5.42
C VAL A 95 21.13 5.55 -5.39
N CYS A 96 20.85 6.23 -4.27
CA CYS A 96 21.34 7.57 -3.99
C CYS A 96 22.46 7.53 -2.93
N LEU A 97 23.40 8.45 -3.01
CA LEU A 97 24.32 8.71 -1.92
C LEU A 97 23.65 9.67 -0.94
N SER A 98 23.45 9.25 0.31
CA SER A 98 23.07 10.15 1.39
C SER A 98 24.33 10.85 1.93
N VAL A 99 24.32 12.17 1.91
CA VAL A 99 25.43 13.00 2.36
C VAL A 99 25.02 13.69 3.67
N GLY A 100 25.74 13.36 4.75
CA GLY A 100 25.44 13.91 6.06
C GLY A 100 25.37 12.86 7.16
N GLY A 101 24.26 12.86 7.87
CA GLY A 101 23.99 12.05 9.05
C GLY A 101 24.35 12.74 10.36
N TRP A 102 23.92 12.16 11.48
CA TRP A 102 24.13 12.71 12.82
C TRP A 102 25.60 12.96 13.14
N GLY A 103 25.92 14.20 13.47
CA GLY A 103 27.29 14.63 13.77
C GLY A 103 28.17 14.94 12.55
N SER A 104 27.65 14.78 11.34
CA SER A 104 28.35 15.14 10.11
C SER A 104 28.32 16.67 9.91
N GLY A 105 29.38 17.35 10.30
CA GLY A 105 29.54 18.81 10.22
C GLY A 105 29.96 19.33 8.84
N ARG A 106 30.45 20.56 8.80
CA ARG A 106 31.00 21.29 7.64
C ARG A 106 29.96 21.80 6.63
N PHE A 107 28.70 21.48 6.80
CA PHE A 107 27.64 21.95 5.90
C PHE A 107 27.50 23.48 5.94
N SER A 108 27.53 24.10 7.14
CA SER A 108 27.41 25.55 7.29
C SER A 108 28.51 26.29 6.55
N GLU A 109 29.78 25.81 6.64
CA GLU A 109 30.91 26.38 5.93
C GLU A 109 30.88 26.13 4.43
N MET A 110 30.47 24.93 4.01
CA MET A 110 30.31 24.57 2.59
C MET A 110 29.20 25.41 1.96
N ALA A 111 28.06 25.55 2.61
CA ALA A 111 26.92 26.26 2.07
C ALA A 111 27.06 27.79 2.08
N ALA A 112 28.00 28.34 2.89
CA ALA A 112 28.14 29.78 3.12
C ALA A 112 28.44 30.58 1.86
N THR A 113 29.15 30.04 0.87
CA THR A 113 29.55 30.77 -0.34
C THR A 113 29.11 30.05 -1.60
N GLU A 114 28.75 30.83 -2.62
CA GLU A 114 28.38 30.30 -3.94
C GLU A 114 29.46 29.41 -4.56
N ALA A 115 30.73 29.82 -4.44
CA ALA A 115 31.85 29.05 -4.99
C ALA A 115 31.93 27.65 -4.38
N ARG A 116 31.78 27.52 -3.05
CA ARG A 116 31.81 26.23 -2.34
C ARG A 116 30.56 25.39 -2.68
N ARG A 117 29.38 25.98 -2.67
CA ARG A 117 28.14 25.26 -3.06
C ARG A 117 28.25 24.68 -4.46
N LYS A 118 28.74 25.47 -5.42
CA LYS A 118 28.95 25.00 -6.81
C LYS A 118 30.00 23.90 -6.90
N ALA A 119 31.11 24.04 -6.19
CA ALA A 119 32.16 23.02 -6.16
C ALA A 119 31.67 21.72 -5.53
N PHE A 120 30.96 21.80 -4.41
CA PHE A 120 30.33 20.65 -3.76
C PHE A 120 29.29 19.98 -4.66
N ALA A 121 28.41 20.76 -5.29
CA ALA A 121 27.41 20.23 -6.22
C ALA A 121 28.04 19.51 -7.43
N ALA A 122 29.11 20.08 -7.99
CA ALA A 122 29.87 19.44 -9.06
C ALA A 122 30.56 18.14 -8.59
N SER A 123 31.10 18.14 -7.36
CA SER A 123 31.68 16.94 -6.75
C SER A 123 30.63 15.84 -6.54
N CYS A 124 29.41 16.21 -6.10
CA CYS A 124 28.28 15.28 -5.98
C CYS A 124 27.88 14.69 -7.35
N ALA A 125 27.79 15.52 -8.39
CA ALA A 125 27.47 15.06 -9.75
C ALA A 125 28.57 14.11 -10.29
N THR A 126 29.84 14.42 -10.03
CA THR A 126 30.97 13.54 -10.38
C THR A 126 30.86 12.19 -9.65
N ALA A 127 30.52 12.18 -8.36
CA ALA A 127 30.34 10.95 -7.60
C ALA A 127 29.16 10.12 -8.14
N VAL A 128 28.04 10.78 -8.52
CA VAL A 128 26.90 10.11 -9.15
C VAL A 128 27.33 9.39 -10.43
N ASP A 129 28.10 10.06 -11.28
CA ASP A 129 28.59 9.46 -12.54
C ASP A 129 29.63 8.36 -12.31
N GLU A 130 30.59 8.57 -11.40
CA GLU A 130 31.66 7.63 -11.10
C GLU A 130 31.15 6.31 -10.52
N TYR A 131 30.17 6.38 -9.62
CA TYR A 131 29.62 5.21 -8.94
C TYR A 131 28.38 4.64 -9.63
N GLY A 132 27.84 5.28 -10.65
CA GLY A 132 26.63 4.86 -11.35
C GLY A 132 25.37 4.99 -10.46
N LEU A 133 25.31 6.07 -9.69
CA LEU A 133 24.20 6.36 -8.80
C LEU A 133 23.02 6.99 -9.56
N ASP A 134 21.85 6.96 -8.93
CA ASP A 134 20.64 7.55 -9.45
C ASP A 134 20.36 8.96 -8.89
N GLY A 135 21.11 9.39 -7.87
CA GLY A 135 20.94 10.71 -7.27
C GLY A 135 21.70 10.94 -5.96
N ILE A 136 21.31 12.02 -5.31
CA ILE A 136 21.84 12.49 -4.01
C ILE A 136 20.69 12.69 -3.03
N ASP A 137 20.90 12.29 -1.80
CA ASP A 137 20.09 12.61 -0.63
C ASP A 137 20.89 13.50 0.31
N ILE A 138 20.31 14.58 0.84
CA ILE A 138 20.98 15.49 1.78
C ILE A 138 20.44 15.28 3.18
N ASP A 139 21.32 14.90 4.09
CA ASP A 139 21.01 14.62 5.49
C ASP A 139 21.78 15.56 6.42
N TRP A 140 21.49 16.85 6.34
CA TRP A 140 22.09 17.87 7.20
C TRP A 140 21.29 18.01 8.50
N GLU A 141 21.87 17.59 9.64
CA GLU A 141 21.22 17.51 10.94
C GLU A 141 21.79 18.51 11.97
N TYR A 142 21.40 19.81 12.00
CA TYR A 142 20.40 20.46 11.16
C TYR A 142 20.87 21.88 10.78
N PRO A 143 20.38 22.50 9.71
CA PRO A 143 20.66 23.90 9.43
C PRO A 143 20.29 24.79 10.64
N THR A 144 21.07 25.80 10.92
CA THR A 144 20.89 26.78 12.03
C THR A 144 21.07 26.22 13.45
N VAL A 145 21.38 24.94 13.64
CA VAL A 145 21.50 24.29 14.95
C VAL A 145 22.85 23.61 15.11
N SER A 146 23.51 23.82 16.25
CA SER A 146 24.79 23.17 16.57
C SER A 146 24.64 21.85 17.36
N THR A 147 23.51 21.21 17.29
CA THR A 147 23.29 19.88 17.88
C THR A 147 24.30 18.87 17.29
N ALA A 148 24.64 17.84 18.06
CA ALA A 148 25.65 16.86 17.69
C ALA A 148 27.07 17.44 17.46
N GLY A 149 27.33 18.65 17.94
CA GLY A 149 28.66 19.29 17.88
C GLY A 149 29.05 19.82 16.50
N ILE A 150 28.10 19.97 15.59
CA ILE A 150 28.33 20.58 14.27
C ILE A 150 28.34 22.12 14.34
N SER A 151 28.98 22.74 13.34
CA SER A 151 28.89 24.19 13.13
C SER A 151 27.51 24.60 12.59
N SER A 152 27.08 25.82 12.92
CA SER A 152 25.83 26.38 12.44
C SER A 152 25.91 27.89 12.23
N SER A 153 25.02 28.42 11.39
CA SER A 153 24.87 29.84 11.10
C SER A 153 23.37 30.20 11.06
N PRO A 154 22.96 31.39 11.52
CA PRO A 154 21.59 31.86 11.34
C PRO A 154 21.13 31.94 9.88
N LYS A 155 22.07 31.91 8.92
CA LYS A 155 21.79 31.93 7.48
C LYS A 155 21.66 30.54 6.86
N ASP A 156 21.81 29.47 7.62
CA ASP A 156 21.85 28.12 7.05
C ASP A 156 20.55 27.72 6.34
N THR A 157 19.39 28.21 6.77
CA THR A 157 18.12 27.98 6.05
C THR A 157 18.15 28.59 4.64
N GLU A 158 18.64 29.83 4.50
CA GLU A 158 18.83 30.48 3.19
C GLU A 158 19.88 29.73 2.36
N HIS A 159 21.02 29.40 2.98
CA HIS A 159 22.11 28.70 2.32
C HIS A 159 21.72 27.29 1.90
N PHE A 160 20.86 26.61 2.65
CA PHE A 160 20.31 25.31 2.29
C PHE A 160 19.46 25.41 1.01
N THR A 161 18.62 26.42 0.89
CA THR A 161 17.83 26.68 -0.32
C THR A 161 18.74 26.87 -1.53
N LEU A 162 19.77 27.69 -1.41
CA LEU A 162 20.75 27.91 -2.48
C LEU A 162 21.56 26.64 -2.82
N LEU A 163 21.87 25.83 -1.81
CA LEU A 163 22.53 24.53 -2.02
C LEU A 163 21.68 23.58 -2.84
N MET A 164 20.39 23.45 -2.51
CA MET A 164 19.47 22.57 -3.26
C MET A 164 19.29 23.03 -4.71
N GLN A 165 19.31 24.35 -4.94
CA GLN A 165 19.30 24.92 -6.29
C GLN A 165 20.56 24.54 -7.08
N GLU A 166 21.74 24.67 -6.49
CA GLU A 166 23.03 24.32 -7.15
C GLU A 166 23.15 22.83 -7.40
N LEU A 167 22.70 22.00 -6.44
CA LEU A 167 22.67 20.54 -6.61
C LEU A 167 21.75 20.13 -7.77
N ARG A 168 20.55 20.69 -7.85
CA ARG A 168 19.63 20.39 -8.96
C ARG A 168 20.21 20.84 -10.29
N ALA A 169 20.88 22.00 -10.33
CA ALA A 169 21.53 22.49 -11.54
C ALA A 169 22.67 21.57 -12.00
N ALA A 170 23.47 21.04 -11.07
CA ALA A 170 24.59 20.14 -11.37
C ALA A 170 24.14 18.71 -11.73
N LEU A 171 23.10 18.18 -11.07
CA LEU A 171 22.56 16.84 -11.30
C LEU A 171 21.70 16.74 -12.56
N GLY A 172 21.13 17.86 -13.01
CA GLY A 172 20.14 17.86 -14.09
C GLY A 172 18.75 17.38 -13.65
N PRO A 173 17.78 17.31 -14.58
CA PRO A 173 16.39 16.98 -14.25
C PRO A 173 16.13 15.49 -13.96
N ASP A 174 16.98 14.59 -14.48
CA ASP A 174 16.74 13.14 -14.49
C ASP A 174 17.30 12.40 -13.27
N ARG A 175 18.19 13.06 -12.51
CA ARG A 175 18.78 12.50 -11.30
C ARG A 175 17.95 12.87 -10.08
N LEU A 176 17.87 11.96 -9.12
CA LEU A 176 17.13 12.21 -7.88
C LEU A 176 17.88 13.21 -6.99
N LEU A 177 17.12 14.10 -6.35
CA LEU A 177 17.59 14.97 -5.29
C LEU A 177 16.56 14.95 -4.17
N THR A 178 16.91 14.31 -3.07
CA THR A 178 16.06 14.16 -1.89
C THR A 178 16.74 14.73 -0.65
N LEU A 179 16.03 14.76 0.46
CA LEU A 179 16.60 15.15 1.74
C LEU A 179 15.93 14.42 2.90
N ALA A 180 16.68 14.21 3.98
CA ALA A 180 16.14 13.87 5.29
C ALA A 180 15.75 15.15 6.05
N SER A 181 14.64 15.11 6.77
CA SER A 181 14.11 16.26 7.52
C SER A 181 13.76 15.90 8.94
N ALA A 182 14.06 16.81 9.87
CA ALA A 182 13.65 16.70 11.27
C ALA A 182 12.12 16.54 11.39
N SER A 183 11.65 15.72 12.33
CA SER A 183 10.22 15.43 12.53
C SER A 183 9.33 16.67 12.68
N ASN A 184 9.88 17.79 13.17
CA ASN A 184 9.13 19.02 13.43
C ASN A 184 9.05 19.99 12.24
N ALA A 185 9.57 19.63 11.07
CA ALA A 185 9.59 20.44 9.84
C ALA A 185 10.26 21.83 10.01
N ARG A 186 11.22 21.95 10.92
CA ARG A 186 11.96 23.21 11.18
C ARG A 186 13.26 23.26 10.37
N HIS A 187 13.89 24.44 10.36
CA HIS A 187 15.22 24.69 9.81
C HIS A 187 15.32 24.76 8.28
N ILE A 188 14.27 24.43 7.55
CA ILE A 188 14.21 24.38 6.08
C ILE A 188 13.04 25.22 5.58
N ASP A 189 13.26 26.02 4.54
CA ASP A 189 12.20 26.70 3.79
C ASP A 189 11.69 25.77 2.69
N PHE A 190 10.73 24.90 3.03
CA PHE A 190 10.19 23.91 2.12
C PHE A 190 9.57 24.49 0.85
N PRO A 191 8.74 25.55 0.90
CA PRO A 191 8.23 26.19 -0.30
C PRO A 191 9.33 26.62 -1.26
N ALA A 192 10.45 27.12 -0.76
CA ALA A 192 11.57 27.58 -1.57
C ALA A 192 12.35 26.43 -2.23
N ILE A 193 12.42 25.25 -1.60
CA ILE A 193 13.17 24.11 -2.15
C ILE A 193 12.33 23.15 -2.98
N LEU A 194 10.99 23.17 -2.87
CA LEU A 194 10.08 22.25 -3.59
C LEU A 194 10.32 22.14 -5.09
N PRO A 195 10.71 23.21 -5.83
CA PRO A 195 11.00 23.13 -7.27
C PRO A 195 12.25 22.30 -7.59
N TYR A 196 13.13 22.07 -6.63
CA TYR A 196 14.43 21.45 -6.85
C TYR A 196 14.47 19.98 -6.41
N ILE A 197 13.55 19.55 -5.54
CA ILE A 197 13.58 18.24 -4.89
C ILE A 197 12.51 17.29 -5.44
N ASP A 198 12.80 15.98 -5.37
CA ASP A 198 11.85 14.93 -5.71
C ASP A 198 10.92 14.64 -4.56
N TRP A 199 11.44 14.42 -3.34
CA TRP A 199 10.66 14.23 -2.11
C TRP A 199 11.47 14.51 -0.85
N VAL A 200 10.78 14.44 0.29
CA VAL A 200 11.34 14.60 1.63
C VAL A 200 11.19 13.31 2.42
N ASN A 201 12.30 12.77 2.93
CA ASN A 201 12.35 11.67 3.88
C ASN A 201 12.16 12.25 5.31
N VAL A 202 10.98 12.08 5.89
CA VAL A 202 10.67 12.63 7.21
C VAL A 202 11.16 11.67 8.28
N MET A 203 12.12 12.08 9.09
CA MET A 203 12.64 11.30 10.22
C MET A 203 11.63 11.29 11.39
N ALA A 204 10.55 10.51 11.23
CA ALA A 204 9.47 10.38 12.20
C ALA A 204 9.82 9.38 13.33
N TYR A 205 11.00 9.52 13.86
CA TYR A 205 11.56 8.75 14.98
C TYR A 205 12.45 9.66 15.83
N ASP A 206 12.99 9.13 16.92
CA ASP A 206 13.74 9.90 17.93
C ASP A 206 12.95 11.10 18.48
N MET A 207 11.61 10.92 18.56
CA MET A 207 10.67 11.92 19.07
C MET A 207 10.41 11.79 20.57
N GLY A 208 10.93 10.74 21.19
CA GLY A 208 10.85 10.48 22.62
C GLY A 208 11.81 9.37 23.06
N TRP A 209 12.20 9.45 24.34
CA TRP A 209 12.97 8.42 25.03
C TRP A 209 12.16 7.91 26.21
N PRO A 210 12.35 6.65 26.64
CA PRO A 210 11.66 6.15 27.82
C PRO A 210 11.72 7.15 29.02
N PRO A 211 10.58 7.44 29.68
CA PRO A 211 9.33 6.69 29.64
C PRO A 211 8.38 7.02 28.47
N HIS A 212 8.86 7.66 27.41
CA HIS A 212 8.09 7.97 26.22
C HIS A 212 8.48 7.07 25.04
N HIS A 213 7.53 6.87 24.12
CA HIS A 213 7.78 6.14 22.89
C HIS A 213 8.75 6.88 21.95
N ASN A 214 9.62 6.12 21.29
CA ASN A 214 10.55 6.61 20.27
C ASN A 214 9.81 7.17 19.04
N ALA A 215 8.85 6.39 18.51
CA ALA A 215 8.19 6.68 17.25
C ALA A 215 6.69 6.30 17.28
N ALA A 216 5.96 6.78 18.30
CA ALA A 216 4.52 6.57 18.41
C ALA A 216 3.79 7.09 17.17
N LEU A 217 2.84 6.31 16.64
CA LEU A 217 2.04 6.76 15.50
C LEU A 217 1.09 7.89 15.92
N TYR A 218 0.40 7.75 17.06
CA TYR A 218 -0.56 8.72 17.59
C TYR A 218 -0.29 9.05 19.06
N GLN A 219 -0.90 10.12 19.53
CA GLN A 219 -0.79 10.56 20.91
C GLN A 219 -1.40 9.56 21.90
N SER A 220 -0.63 9.28 22.97
CA SER A 220 -1.03 8.47 24.12
C SER A 220 -0.46 9.05 25.41
N PRO A 221 -0.83 8.53 26.59
CA PRO A 221 -0.18 8.93 27.85
C PRO A 221 1.33 8.62 27.93
N ARG A 222 1.85 7.82 26.97
CA ARG A 222 3.27 7.42 26.89
C ARG A 222 4.00 8.08 25.73
N THR A 223 3.44 9.09 25.10
CA THR A 223 4.12 9.86 24.04
C THR A 223 4.74 11.13 24.62
N GLY A 224 5.82 11.58 23.99
CA GLY A 224 6.38 12.90 24.23
C GLY A 224 5.54 14.01 23.59
N GLN A 225 6.20 15.07 23.16
CA GLN A 225 5.52 16.22 22.54
C GLN A 225 5.13 15.96 21.07
N PHE A 226 5.72 14.97 20.44
CA PHE A 226 5.60 14.72 19.01
C PHE A 226 5.35 13.24 18.73
N THR A 227 4.55 12.99 17.68
CA THR A 227 4.25 11.66 17.15
C THR A 227 4.52 11.64 15.66
N THR A 228 4.48 10.45 15.04
CA THR A 228 4.59 10.31 13.59
C THR A 228 3.48 11.07 12.85
N ASP A 229 2.24 11.06 13.37
CA ASP A 229 1.12 11.84 12.84
C ASP A 229 1.39 13.36 12.92
N ASP A 230 1.94 13.84 14.06
CA ASP A 230 2.32 15.24 14.20
C ASP A 230 3.45 15.63 13.23
N ALA A 231 4.42 14.73 13.01
CA ALA A 231 5.51 14.96 12.06
C ALA A 231 5.00 15.13 10.62
N VAL A 232 4.12 14.25 10.18
CA VAL A 232 3.50 14.35 8.84
C VAL A 232 2.67 15.64 8.73
N LYS A 233 1.84 15.95 9.74
CA LYS A 233 1.04 17.19 9.75
C LYS A 233 1.90 18.45 9.74
N ALA A 234 3.04 18.45 10.44
CA ALA A 234 3.97 19.57 10.42
C ALA A 234 4.54 19.82 9.01
N HIS A 235 4.90 18.76 8.29
CA HIS A 235 5.42 18.87 6.92
C HIS A 235 4.33 19.31 5.92
N LEU A 236 3.10 18.79 6.04
CA LEU A 236 1.96 19.27 5.26
C LEU A 236 1.68 20.76 5.52
N ALA A 237 1.70 21.18 6.79
CA ALA A 237 1.52 22.58 7.17
C ALA A 237 2.66 23.49 6.70
N ALA A 238 3.88 22.94 6.58
CA ALA A 238 5.04 23.63 5.98
C ALA A 238 4.98 23.72 4.44
N GLY A 239 3.92 23.22 3.81
CA GLY A 239 3.66 23.36 2.37
C GLY A 239 4.12 22.20 1.50
N ILE A 240 4.56 21.08 2.06
CA ILE A 240 4.95 19.91 1.29
C ILE A 240 3.69 19.11 0.90
N PRO A 241 3.45 18.82 -0.38
CA PRO A 241 2.35 17.96 -0.79
C PRO A 241 2.51 16.53 -0.24
N ALA A 242 1.41 15.86 0.12
CA ALA A 242 1.43 14.48 0.61
C ALA A 242 2.19 13.53 -0.34
N GLY A 243 2.02 13.70 -1.66
CA GLY A 243 2.73 12.94 -2.70
C GLY A 243 4.24 13.24 -2.81
N LYS A 244 4.81 14.07 -1.93
CA LYS A 244 6.26 14.29 -1.77
C LYS A 244 6.77 13.97 -0.36
N ILE A 245 5.95 13.37 0.51
CA ILE A 245 6.33 12.95 1.85
C ILE A 245 6.59 11.45 1.85
N VAL A 246 7.78 11.06 2.29
CA VAL A 246 8.18 9.68 2.58
C VAL A 246 8.38 9.56 4.08
N MET A 247 7.54 8.75 4.74
CA MET A 247 7.45 8.69 6.20
C MET A 247 8.48 7.72 6.79
N GLY A 248 9.25 8.18 7.77
CA GLY A 248 10.29 7.41 8.45
C GLY A 248 9.78 6.41 9.47
N MET A 249 10.42 5.26 9.51
CA MET A 249 10.16 4.14 10.43
C MET A 249 11.48 3.66 11.02
N PRO A 250 11.63 3.55 12.36
CA PRO A 250 12.86 3.04 12.94
C PRO A 250 12.85 1.51 12.96
N PHE A 251 13.97 0.89 12.53
CA PHE A 251 14.22 -0.53 12.70
C PHE A 251 15.11 -0.81 13.91
N TYR A 252 15.00 0.04 14.91
CA TYR A 252 15.74 -0.02 16.18
C TYR A 252 14.87 0.43 17.34
N GLY A 253 15.32 0.14 18.55
CA GLY A 253 14.66 0.57 19.77
C GLY A 253 15.52 1.47 20.63
N ARG A 254 14.85 2.20 21.55
CA ARG A 254 15.45 3.10 22.53
C ARG A 254 15.18 2.64 23.96
N GLY A 255 16.24 2.52 24.75
CA GLY A 255 16.17 2.17 26.18
C GLY A 255 16.29 3.37 27.11
N LYS A 256 15.74 3.24 28.34
CA LYS A 256 15.98 4.23 29.42
C LYS A 256 17.38 4.06 29.99
N GLU A 257 17.80 5.00 30.82
CA GLU A 257 19.05 4.91 31.59
C GLU A 257 19.17 3.54 32.31
N GLY A 258 20.32 2.88 32.12
CA GLY A 258 20.56 1.50 32.56
C GLY A 258 20.26 0.42 31.53
N TYR A 259 19.67 0.79 30.39
CA TYR A 259 19.50 -0.06 29.21
C TYR A 259 20.27 0.55 28.03
N ALA A 260 20.54 -0.25 26.99
CA ALA A 260 21.16 0.29 25.78
C ALA A 260 20.26 1.34 25.12
N ASP A 261 20.83 2.52 24.83
CA ASP A 261 20.11 3.63 24.24
C ASP A 261 19.69 3.37 22.79
N PHE A 262 20.49 2.60 22.05
CA PHE A 262 20.20 2.19 20.68
C PHE A 262 20.42 0.68 20.54
N VAL A 263 19.40 -0.04 20.11
CA VAL A 263 19.46 -1.49 19.89
C VAL A 263 18.80 -1.83 18.56
N ASP A 264 19.56 -2.49 17.68
CA ASP A 264 19.02 -3.02 16.42
C ASP A 264 17.81 -3.93 16.70
N TYR A 265 16.81 -3.88 15.84
CA TYR A 265 15.60 -4.70 15.99
C TYR A 265 15.92 -6.19 16.21
N LYS A 266 16.86 -6.72 15.44
CA LYS A 266 17.31 -8.14 15.56
C LYS A 266 17.84 -8.52 16.93
N ASP A 267 18.31 -7.56 17.72
CA ASP A 267 18.96 -7.79 19.01
C ASP A 267 18.05 -7.44 20.22
N ILE A 268 16.88 -6.83 20.00
CA ILE A 268 15.97 -6.35 21.06
C ILE A 268 15.57 -7.46 22.06
N PRO A 269 15.22 -8.70 21.67
CA PRO A 269 14.79 -9.72 22.62
C PRO A 269 15.85 -10.15 23.63
N ALA A 270 17.14 -10.04 23.29
CA ALA A 270 18.23 -10.50 24.16
C ALA A 270 18.47 -9.63 25.40
N PRO A 271 18.55 -8.27 25.29
CA PRO A 271 18.80 -7.42 26.45
C PRO A 271 17.60 -7.24 27.37
N LEU A 272 16.40 -7.65 26.94
CA LEU A 272 15.15 -7.42 27.68
C LEU A 272 14.54 -8.69 28.25
N LYS A 273 15.34 -9.74 28.38
CA LYS A 273 14.93 -11.01 28.99
C LYS A 273 14.38 -10.77 30.41
N GLY A 274 13.14 -11.20 30.62
CA GLY A 274 12.42 -11.03 31.89
C GLY A 274 11.42 -9.88 31.91
N HIS A 275 11.45 -8.98 30.91
CA HIS A 275 10.43 -7.96 30.72
C HIS A 275 9.29 -8.51 29.83
N LYS A 276 8.09 -7.96 30.01
CA LYS A 276 6.93 -8.31 29.16
C LYS A 276 6.75 -7.25 28.07
N GLU A 277 6.65 -7.73 26.84
CA GLU A 277 6.18 -6.90 25.74
C GLU A 277 4.72 -6.50 25.98
N LYS A 278 4.43 -5.23 25.80
CA LYS A 278 3.11 -4.63 25.88
C LYS A 278 2.83 -3.87 24.59
N TRP A 279 1.57 -3.70 24.30
CA TRP A 279 1.08 -2.90 23.18
C TRP A 279 0.40 -1.63 23.69
N ASP A 280 0.73 -0.47 23.15
CA ASP A 280 -0.01 0.77 23.37
C ASP A 280 -1.06 0.93 22.25
N PRO A 281 -2.35 0.67 22.52
CA PRO A 281 -3.38 0.67 21.48
C PRO A 281 -3.68 2.07 20.92
N LYS A 282 -3.33 3.14 21.66
CA LYS A 282 -3.48 4.53 21.17
C LYS A 282 -2.27 4.95 20.35
N ALA A 283 -1.07 4.69 20.85
CA ALA A 283 0.17 5.02 20.15
C ALA A 283 0.47 4.09 18.98
N LYS A 284 -0.19 2.92 18.91
CA LYS A 284 0.01 1.89 17.87
C LYS A 284 1.45 1.37 17.79
N VAL A 285 2.11 1.24 18.92
CA VAL A 285 3.49 0.73 19.02
C VAL A 285 3.67 -0.20 20.23
N PRO A 286 4.61 -1.17 20.14
CA PRO A 286 4.99 -2.02 21.27
C PRO A 286 5.95 -1.29 22.21
N TYR A 287 6.09 -1.83 23.43
CA TYR A 287 7.09 -1.40 24.40
C TYR A 287 7.34 -2.49 25.44
N TYR A 288 8.50 -2.43 26.09
CA TYR A 288 8.74 -3.21 27.29
C TYR A 288 8.52 -2.35 28.53
N ALA A 289 7.92 -2.97 29.56
CA ALA A 289 7.66 -2.33 30.84
C ALA A 289 8.41 -3.04 31.98
N ASP A 290 8.81 -2.28 33.01
CA ASP A 290 9.30 -2.84 34.27
C ASP A 290 8.15 -3.43 35.12
N ALA A 291 8.50 -3.88 36.34
CA ALA A 291 7.53 -4.48 37.26
C ALA A 291 6.44 -3.49 37.72
N GLU A 292 6.76 -2.21 37.76
CA GLU A 292 5.87 -1.10 38.09
C GLU A 292 4.99 -0.67 36.92
N GLY A 293 5.26 -1.19 35.73
CA GLY A 293 4.50 -0.92 34.48
C GLY A 293 4.98 0.32 33.74
N LEU A 294 6.12 0.90 34.10
CA LEU A 294 6.73 2.01 33.37
C LEU A 294 7.39 1.51 32.10
N LEU A 295 7.28 2.29 31.04
CA LEU A 295 7.97 2.05 29.78
C LEU A 295 9.48 2.20 29.98
N VAL A 296 10.23 1.13 29.75
CA VAL A 296 11.70 1.10 29.87
C VAL A 296 12.41 0.96 28.55
N PHE A 297 11.72 0.45 27.53
CA PHE A 297 12.24 0.31 26.18
C PHE A 297 11.13 0.46 25.15
N SER A 298 11.36 1.30 24.15
CA SER A 298 10.44 1.59 23.05
C SER A 298 11.02 1.11 21.73
N PHE A 299 10.22 0.48 20.90
CA PHE A 299 10.65 -0.05 19.60
C PHE A 299 9.45 -0.18 18.65
N ASP A 300 9.71 -0.58 17.43
CA ASP A 300 8.72 -1.00 16.45
C ASP A 300 8.84 -2.49 16.16
N ASN A 301 7.73 -3.16 15.86
CA ASN A 301 7.68 -4.55 15.42
C ASN A 301 6.83 -4.66 14.14
N VAL A 302 6.67 -5.86 13.62
CA VAL A 302 5.86 -6.14 12.40
C VAL A 302 4.47 -5.50 12.48
N ARG A 303 3.81 -5.55 13.65
CA ARG A 303 2.48 -4.97 13.85
C ARG A 303 2.51 -3.44 13.73
N SER A 304 3.41 -2.76 14.43
CA SER A 304 3.48 -1.29 14.40
C SER A 304 3.96 -0.76 13.06
N ILE A 305 4.88 -1.46 12.38
CA ILE A 305 5.28 -1.14 11.00
C ILE A 305 4.09 -1.28 10.05
N GLY A 306 3.27 -2.33 10.19
CA GLY A 306 2.02 -2.49 9.44
C GLY A 306 1.06 -1.31 9.65
N GLU A 307 0.82 -0.87 10.90
CA GLU A 307 -0.01 0.31 11.23
C GLU A 307 0.53 1.59 10.59
N LYS A 308 1.86 1.78 10.57
CA LYS A 308 2.53 2.90 9.92
C LYS A 308 2.39 2.87 8.40
N CYS A 309 2.49 1.70 7.78
CA CYS A 309 2.23 1.53 6.35
C CYS A 309 0.77 1.86 5.99
N LEU A 310 -0.19 1.41 6.79
CA LEU A 310 -1.59 1.78 6.63
C LEU A 310 -1.80 3.31 6.73
N TYR A 311 -1.08 3.97 7.63
CA TYR A 311 -1.10 5.42 7.74
C TYR A 311 -0.60 6.11 6.46
N VAL A 312 0.50 5.61 5.87
CA VAL A 312 1.03 6.09 4.57
C VAL A 312 -0.04 5.99 3.49
N LEU A 313 -0.70 4.84 3.38
CA LEU A 313 -1.76 4.59 2.39
C LEU A 313 -2.96 5.52 2.59
N LYS A 314 -3.46 5.60 3.81
CA LYS A 314 -4.66 6.39 4.18
C LYS A 314 -4.46 7.89 3.93
N ASN A 315 -3.26 8.41 4.16
CA ASN A 315 -2.96 9.83 4.00
C ASN A 315 -2.41 10.19 2.62
N GLY A 316 -2.36 9.25 1.67
CA GLY A 316 -1.89 9.49 0.31
C GLY A 316 -0.42 9.95 0.25
N LEU A 317 0.41 9.50 1.21
CA LEU A 317 1.84 9.83 1.21
C LEU A 317 2.54 9.11 0.07
N LEU A 318 3.69 9.66 -0.38
CA LEU A 318 4.48 9.05 -1.46
C LEU A 318 4.99 7.65 -1.09
N GLY A 319 5.36 7.44 0.18
CA GLY A 319 5.87 6.14 0.60
C GLY A 319 6.39 6.10 2.02
N GLY A 320 7.21 5.09 2.31
CA GLY A 320 7.88 4.90 3.57
C GLY A 320 9.40 4.81 3.42
N MET A 321 10.15 5.27 4.41
CA MET A 321 11.57 4.99 4.53
C MET A 321 11.88 4.37 5.89
N TYR A 322 13.00 3.69 6.01
CA TYR A 322 13.42 3.15 7.28
C TYR A 322 14.91 3.36 7.56
N TRP A 323 15.19 3.71 8.82
CA TRP A 323 16.51 3.73 9.42
C TRP A 323 16.67 2.51 10.32
N GLU A 324 17.51 1.52 10.08
CA GLU A 324 18.18 1.28 8.82
C GLU A 324 18.09 -0.22 8.47
N TYR A 325 18.30 -0.57 7.24
CA TYR A 325 18.07 -1.92 6.71
C TYR A 325 18.79 -3.03 7.50
N CYS A 326 20.04 -2.79 7.91
CA CYS A 326 20.84 -3.80 8.58
C CYS A 326 20.49 -3.99 10.07
N CYS A 327 19.59 -3.17 10.62
CA CYS A 327 19.01 -3.36 11.94
C CYS A 327 17.92 -4.45 11.97
N ASP A 328 17.37 -4.82 10.80
CA ASP A 328 16.35 -5.88 10.70
C ASP A 328 16.96 -7.25 10.96
N ASN A 329 16.10 -8.23 11.26
CA ASN A 329 16.53 -9.60 11.50
C ASN A 329 16.89 -10.34 10.20
N ALA A 330 17.43 -11.55 10.32
CA ALA A 330 17.89 -12.37 9.20
C ALA A 330 16.79 -12.69 8.18
N ASP A 331 15.52 -12.69 8.61
CA ASP A 331 14.36 -12.94 7.75
C ASP A 331 13.83 -11.65 7.11
N SER A 332 14.45 -10.49 7.40
CA SER A 332 14.04 -9.14 6.94
C SER A 332 12.56 -8.87 7.19
N GLU A 333 12.03 -9.23 8.36
CA GLU A 333 10.59 -9.23 8.60
C GLU A 333 9.97 -7.82 8.64
N LEU A 334 10.70 -6.79 9.09
CA LEU A 334 10.21 -5.41 9.05
C LEU A 334 10.25 -4.86 7.61
N ALA A 335 11.36 -5.03 6.90
CA ALA A 335 11.49 -4.60 5.51
C ALA A 335 10.48 -5.31 4.61
N ARG A 336 10.27 -6.62 4.82
CA ARG A 336 9.24 -7.39 4.13
C ARG A 336 7.85 -6.87 4.43
N THR A 337 7.53 -6.51 5.67
CA THR A 337 6.25 -5.90 6.05
C THR A 337 6.02 -4.59 5.29
N VAL A 338 7.04 -3.72 5.22
CA VAL A 338 6.95 -2.47 4.44
C VAL A 338 6.72 -2.76 2.96
N ALA A 339 7.49 -3.70 2.37
CA ALA A 339 7.36 -4.08 0.97
C ALA A 339 5.98 -4.69 0.65
N GLU A 340 5.48 -5.58 1.50
CA GLU A 340 4.18 -6.22 1.33
C GLU A 340 3.00 -5.26 1.42
N GLN A 341 3.14 -4.18 2.17
CA GLN A 341 2.09 -3.18 2.34
C GLN A 341 2.15 -2.05 1.30
N LEU A 342 3.34 -1.61 0.90
CA LEU A 342 3.51 -0.41 0.09
C LEU A 342 3.82 -0.67 -1.38
N LEU A 343 4.50 -1.79 -1.73
CA LEU A 343 4.75 -2.12 -3.12
C LEU A 343 3.52 -2.79 -3.73
N PRO A 344 3.08 -2.34 -4.90
CA PRO A 344 2.24 -3.20 -5.72
C PRO A 344 3.09 -4.44 -6.03
N ARG A 345 2.66 -5.61 -5.57
CA ARG A 345 3.34 -6.85 -6.01
C ARG A 345 3.25 -6.87 -7.52
N PRO A 346 4.37 -6.96 -8.25
CA PRO A 346 4.30 -7.15 -9.68
C PRO A 346 3.46 -8.41 -9.91
N PHE A 347 2.42 -8.29 -10.70
CA PHE A 347 1.76 -9.43 -11.33
C PHE A 347 2.87 -10.25 -11.98
N VAL A 348 3.21 -11.40 -11.40
CA VAL A 348 4.22 -12.28 -11.97
C VAL A 348 3.69 -12.67 -13.33
N SER A 349 4.26 -12.13 -14.39
CA SER A 349 3.75 -12.35 -15.74
C SER A 349 3.68 -13.85 -16.01
N ALA A 350 2.60 -14.31 -16.61
CA ALA A 350 2.38 -15.72 -17.00
C ALA A 350 3.56 -16.35 -17.76
N LYS A 351 4.49 -15.56 -18.25
CA LYS A 351 5.70 -15.95 -18.96
C LYS A 351 6.81 -16.45 -18.03
N ALA A 352 6.94 -15.89 -16.82
CA ALA A 352 7.94 -16.33 -15.83
C ALA A 352 7.50 -17.63 -15.12
N VAL A 353 6.20 -17.82 -14.93
CA VAL A 353 5.64 -19.01 -14.27
C VAL A 353 5.65 -20.24 -15.21
N ARG A 354 5.61 -20.05 -16.53
CA ARG A 354 5.64 -21.15 -17.50
C ARG A 354 6.92 -22.00 -17.49
N ALA A 355 8.01 -21.49 -16.96
CA ALA A 355 9.29 -22.20 -16.95
C ALA A 355 9.47 -23.13 -15.73
N ALA A 356 8.69 -22.96 -14.66
CA ALA A 356 8.96 -23.61 -13.37
C ALA A 356 8.04 -24.76 -13.00
N SER A 357 6.95 -25.05 -13.74
CA SER A 357 5.99 -26.06 -13.26
C SER A 357 5.35 -26.91 -14.35
N TYR A 358 5.01 -28.11 -13.98
CA TYR A 358 4.41 -29.23 -14.68
C TYR A 358 5.36 -30.26 -15.32
N ALA A 359 6.56 -30.43 -14.82
CA ALA A 359 7.28 -31.68 -15.09
C ALA A 359 6.67 -32.82 -14.24
N GLY A 360 5.57 -33.40 -14.72
CA GLY A 360 5.16 -34.77 -14.34
C GLY A 360 4.36 -34.97 -13.04
N LYS A 361 3.81 -33.93 -12.41
CA LYS A 361 2.93 -34.10 -11.24
C LYS A 361 1.46 -34.07 -11.62
N GLN A 362 0.66 -35.02 -11.09
CA GLN A 362 -0.81 -35.00 -11.22
C GLN A 362 -1.37 -33.72 -10.53
N PRO A 363 -2.39 -33.07 -11.13
CA PRO A 363 -3.05 -31.93 -10.49
C PRO A 363 -3.71 -32.37 -9.18
N ARG A 364 -3.62 -31.52 -8.16
CA ARG A 364 -4.12 -31.81 -6.81
C ARG A 364 -5.65 -31.78 -6.73
N PHE A 365 -6.27 -30.85 -7.46
CA PHE A 365 -7.72 -30.66 -7.53
C PHE A 365 -8.11 -29.83 -8.76
N ARG A 366 -9.42 -29.66 -8.99
CA ARG A 366 -9.96 -28.81 -10.06
C ARG A 366 -10.81 -27.67 -9.47
N ALA A 367 -10.66 -26.49 -10.04
CA ALA A 367 -11.47 -25.32 -9.78
C ALA A 367 -12.19 -24.88 -11.05
N LEU A 368 -13.42 -24.42 -10.93
CA LEU A 368 -14.19 -23.82 -12.01
C LEU A 368 -14.34 -22.32 -11.73
N LEU A 369 -13.92 -21.47 -12.65
CA LEU A 369 -14.23 -20.04 -12.63
C LEU A 369 -15.42 -19.82 -13.57
N TYR A 370 -16.59 -19.54 -12.98
CA TYR A 370 -17.82 -19.21 -13.69
C TYR A 370 -18.08 -17.73 -13.66
N TYR A 371 -18.26 -17.08 -14.81
CA TYR A 371 -18.55 -15.66 -14.91
C TYR A 371 -19.57 -15.34 -16.01
N SER A 372 -20.23 -14.20 -15.91
CA SER A 372 -21.12 -13.68 -16.94
C SER A 372 -20.42 -12.62 -17.78
N GLU A 373 -20.64 -12.65 -19.10
CA GLU A 373 -20.24 -11.58 -20.03
C GLU A 373 -21.32 -10.50 -20.18
N HIS A 374 -22.50 -10.72 -19.58
CA HIS A 374 -23.67 -9.85 -19.68
C HIS A 374 -23.92 -9.10 -18.38
N VAL A 375 -22.90 -8.35 -17.93
CA VAL A 375 -22.90 -7.52 -16.72
C VAL A 375 -22.30 -6.16 -17.06
N GLU A 376 -22.36 -5.23 -16.12
CA GLU A 376 -21.68 -3.95 -16.23
C GLU A 376 -20.16 -4.13 -16.48
N GLU A 377 -19.58 -3.24 -17.30
CA GLU A 377 -18.17 -3.34 -17.75
C GLU A 377 -17.19 -3.43 -16.57
N ALA A 378 -17.42 -2.71 -15.48
CA ALA A 378 -16.55 -2.77 -14.31
C ALA A 378 -16.53 -4.17 -13.66
N HIS A 379 -17.68 -4.85 -13.61
CA HIS A 379 -17.78 -6.25 -13.14
C HIS A 379 -17.12 -7.22 -14.10
N LEU A 380 -17.16 -6.94 -15.41
CA LEU A 380 -16.49 -7.77 -16.41
C LEU A 380 -14.97 -7.62 -16.36
N VAL A 381 -14.47 -6.39 -16.18
CA VAL A 381 -13.05 -6.11 -15.94
C VAL A 381 -12.54 -6.86 -14.70
N PHE A 382 -13.28 -6.80 -13.60
CA PHE A 382 -12.95 -7.57 -12.39
C PHE A 382 -12.89 -9.08 -12.67
N ALA A 383 -13.88 -9.64 -13.39
CA ALA A 383 -13.93 -11.07 -13.70
C ALA A 383 -12.74 -11.53 -14.54
N ARG A 384 -12.32 -10.72 -15.51
CA ARG A 384 -11.12 -11.00 -16.33
C ARG A 384 -9.85 -11.02 -15.50
N GLN A 385 -9.70 -10.07 -14.58
CA GLN A 385 -8.56 -10.03 -13.66
C GLN A 385 -8.59 -11.18 -12.65
N ALA A 386 -9.77 -11.52 -12.13
CA ALA A 386 -9.93 -12.70 -11.29
C ALA A 386 -9.52 -13.99 -12.04
N ALA A 387 -9.93 -14.14 -13.31
CA ALA A 387 -9.52 -15.27 -14.12
C ALA A 387 -7.98 -15.34 -14.30
N GLU A 388 -7.33 -14.21 -14.45
CA GLU A 388 -5.87 -14.13 -14.54
C GLU A 388 -5.21 -14.45 -13.19
N PHE A 389 -5.66 -13.84 -12.12
CA PHE A 389 -5.18 -14.07 -10.75
C PHE A 389 -5.26 -15.55 -10.35
N PHE A 390 -6.42 -16.19 -10.51
CA PHE A 390 -6.58 -17.60 -10.17
C PHE A 390 -5.87 -18.55 -11.14
N ARG A 391 -5.65 -18.16 -12.39
CA ARG A 391 -4.82 -18.89 -13.33
C ARG A 391 -3.36 -18.90 -12.89
N GLU A 392 -2.81 -17.76 -12.47
CA GLU A 392 -1.45 -17.69 -11.92
C GLU A 392 -1.33 -18.51 -10.63
N LEU A 393 -2.31 -18.41 -9.75
CA LEU A 393 -2.39 -19.20 -8.54
C LEU A 393 -2.40 -20.71 -8.87
N SER A 394 -3.08 -21.12 -9.93
CA SER A 394 -3.15 -22.52 -10.36
C SER A 394 -1.79 -23.10 -10.75
N PHE A 395 -0.94 -22.31 -11.40
CA PHE A 395 0.41 -22.72 -11.76
C PHE A 395 1.31 -22.87 -10.52
N GLY A 396 1.23 -21.91 -9.59
CA GLY A 396 2.01 -21.94 -8.34
C GLY A 396 1.67 -23.12 -7.42
N HIS A 397 0.41 -23.58 -7.45
CA HIS A 397 -0.10 -24.56 -6.48
C HIS A 397 -0.59 -25.89 -7.11
N GLY A 398 -0.43 -26.08 -8.40
CA GLY A 398 -0.65 -27.37 -9.07
C GLY A 398 -2.11 -27.84 -9.11
N PHE A 399 -3.06 -26.93 -9.37
CA PHE A 399 -4.46 -27.30 -9.65
C PHE A 399 -4.89 -26.91 -11.07
N ILE A 400 -5.97 -27.51 -11.56
CA ILE A 400 -6.56 -27.17 -12.86
C ILE A 400 -7.61 -26.09 -12.64
N LEU A 401 -7.54 -25.00 -13.41
CA LEU A 401 -8.56 -23.97 -13.49
C LEU A 401 -9.28 -24.03 -14.83
N ASP A 402 -10.53 -24.47 -14.81
CA ASP A 402 -11.43 -24.35 -15.95
C ASP A 402 -12.21 -23.03 -15.89
N GLN A 403 -12.58 -22.48 -17.04
CA GLN A 403 -13.37 -21.26 -17.15
C GLN A 403 -14.62 -21.51 -17.97
N ALA A 404 -15.76 -20.96 -17.52
CA ALA A 404 -17.03 -21.12 -18.18
C ALA A 404 -17.95 -19.91 -18.00
N THR A 405 -18.76 -19.61 -19.01
CA THR A 405 -19.86 -18.62 -18.98
C THR A 405 -21.24 -19.28 -18.82
N SER A 406 -21.29 -20.60 -18.75
CA SER A 406 -22.44 -21.38 -18.32
C SER A 406 -21.96 -22.56 -17.46
N LEU A 407 -22.74 -22.92 -16.42
CA LEU A 407 -22.34 -24.03 -15.56
C LEU A 407 -22.40 -25.37 -16.33
N PRO A 408 -21.33 -26.20 -16.28
CA PRO A 408 -21.33 -27.53 -16.80
C PRO A 408 -22.49 -28.41 -16.27
N ASP A 409 -22.91 -29.40 -17.02
CA ASP A 409 -23.97 -30.32 -16.57
C ASP A 409 -23.53 -31.19 -15.40
N ASP A 410 -22.25 -31.51 -15.32
CA ASP A 410 -21.62 -32.23 -14.21
C ASP A 410 -20.62 -31.31 -13.47
N LEU A 411 -20.91 -31.00 -12.20
CA LEU A 411 -20.05 -30.21 -11.31
C LEU A 411 -19.20 -31.08 -10.37
N SER A 412 -19.40 -32.41 -10.37
CA SER A 412 -18.70 -33.32 -9.47
C SER A 412 -17.17 -33.33 -9.61
N PRO A 413 -16.56 -33.00 -10.79
CA PRO A 413 -15.10 -32.89 -10.88
C PRO A 413 -14.48 -31.71 -10.15
N TYR A 414 -15.27 -30.72 -9.73
CA TYR A 414 -14.77 -29.48 -9.17
C TYR A 414 -14.81 -29.46 -7.65
N ASN A 415 -13.68 -29.16 -7.03
CA ASN A 415 -13.58 -28.98 -5.57
C ASN A 415 -14.08 -27.61 -5.13
N VAL A 416 -14.02 -26.63 -6.03
CA VAL A 416 -14.45 -25.25 -5.78
C VAL A 416 -14.96 -24.59 -7.06
N ILE A 417 -16.03 -23.80 -6.91
CA ILE A 417 -16.53 -22.88 -7.94
C ILE A 417 -16.24 -21.45 -7.48
N ILE A 418 -15.55 -20.70 -8.34
CA ILE A 418 -15.24 -19.27 -8.15
C ILE A 418 -16.21 -18.48 -9.01
N MET A 419 -16.95 -17.56 -8.40
CA MET A 419 -17.89 -16.67 -9.10
C MET A 419 -17.47 -15.22 -8.88
N PRO A 420 -16.78 -14.59 -9.85
CA PRO A 420 -16.28 -13.23 -9.68
C PRO A 420 -17.34 -12.14 -9.85
N ASN A 421 -18.36 -12.32 -10.71
CA ASN A 421 -19.24 -11.21 -11.07
C ASN A 421 -20.73 -11.55 -11.18
N ALA A 422 -21.12 -12.80 -11.18
CA ALA A 422 -22.52 -13.21 -11.30
C ALA A 422 -22.75 -14.60 -10.73
N ALA A 423 -23.94 -14.82 -10.18
CA ALA A 423 -24.49 -16.15 -9.91
C ALA A 423 -25.28 -16.67 -11.14
N PRO A 424 -25.57 -17.98 -11.22
CA PRO A 424 -26.37 -18.55 -12.31
C PRO A 424 -27.76 -17.92 -12.41
N SER A 425 -28.15 -17.56 -13.62
CA SER A 425 -29.47 -16.96 -13.89
C SER A 425 -30.52 -17.99 -14.30
N LYS A 426 -30.13 -19.09 -14.96
CA LYS A 426 -31.04 -20.12 -15.48
C LYS A 426 -31.46 -21.08 -14.38
N PRO A 427 -32.74 -21.45 -14.32
CA PRO A 427 -33.26 -22.38 -13.30
C PRO A 427 -32.51 -23.70 -13.20
N GLU A 428 -32.14 -24.28 -14.33
CA GLU A 428 -31.42 -25.54 -14.40
C GLU A 428 -29.97 -25.43 -13.88
N GLU A 429 -29.32 -24.28 -14.11
CA GLU A 429 -27.98 -24.03 -13.58
C GLU A 429 -28.05 -23.77 -12.08
N ARG A 430 -29.08 -23.06 -11.61
CA ARG A 430 -29.34 -22.84 -10.17
C ARG A 430 -29.53 -24.18 -9.45
N ALA A 431 -30.38 -25.07 -9.98
CA ALA A 431 -30.61 -26.37 -9.37
C ALA A 431 -29.35 -27.26 -9.34
N ARG A 432 -28.45 -27.14 -10.35
CA ARG A 432 -27.15 -27.83 -10.33
C ARG A 432 -26.23 -27.26 -9.26
N PHE A 433 -26.16 -25.92 -9.13
CA PHE A 433 -25.36 -25.25 -8.13
C PHE A 433 -25.84 -25.56 -6.70
N GLU A 434 -27.16 -25.51 -6.45
CA GLU A 434 -27.75 -25.92 -5.16
C GLU A 434 -27.29 -27.33 -4.78
N ARG A 435 -27.49 -28.30 -5.67
CA ARG A 435 -27.09 -29.68 -5.42
C ARG A 435 -25.60 -29.81 -5.15
N TYR A 436 -24.77 -29.17 -5.94
CA TYR A 436 -23.32 -29.15 -5.73
C TYR A 436 -22.93 -28.64 -4.33
N MET A 437 -23.58 -27.57 -3.85
CA MET A 437 -23.32 -27.03 -2.53
C MET A 437 -23.85 -27.92 -1.40
N GLU A 438 -25.06 -28.50 -1.56
CA GLU A 438 -25.65 -29.44 -0.61
C GLU A 438 -24.84 -30.75 -0.50
N GLU A 439 -24.15 -31.15 -1.55
CA GLU A 439 -23.23 -32.29 -1.59
C GLU A 439 -21.82 -31.97 -1.06
N GLY A 440 -21.61 -30.75 -0.49
CA GLY A 440 -20.35 -30.34 0.13
C GLY A 440 -19.34 -29.71 -0.81
N GLY A 441 -19.77 -29.24 -1.97
CA GLY A 441 -18.95 -28.44 -2.88
C GLY A 441 -18.46 -27.15 -2.25
N GLY A 442 -17.36 -26.58 -2.78
CA GLY A 442 -16.79 -25.33 -2.32
C GLY A 442 -17.19 -24.12 -3.18
N TRP A 443 -17.39 -22.96 -2.57
CA TRP A 443 -17.71 -21.73 -3.30
C TRP A 443 -16.95 -20.52 -2.80
N VAL A 444 -16.40 -19.75 -3.74
CA VAL A 444 -15.83 -18.41 -3.50
C VAL A 444 -16.57 -17.42 -4.39
N GLY A 445 -17.38 -16.57 -3.78
CA GLY A 445 -18.15 -15.56 -4.50
C GLY A 445 -17.67 -14.15 -4.21
N PHE A 446 -17.61 -13.35 -5.26
CA PHE A 446 -17.22 -11.96 -5.16
C PHE A 446 -18.38 -11.06 -5.53
N HIS A 447 -18.55 -9.96 -4.79
CA HIS A 447 -19.36 -8.80 -5.12
C HIS A 447 -20.66 -9.14 -5.91
N GLY A 448 -20.69 -8.90 -7.22
CA GLY A 448 -21.83 -9.15 -8.08
C GLY A 448 -22.34 -10.59 -8.08
N ALA A 449 -21.51 -11.58 -7.72
CA ALA A 449 -21.96 -12.96 -7.58
C ALA A 449 -22.94 -13.15 -6.41
N GLY A 450 -22.90 -12.27 -5.39
CA GLY A 450 -23.85 -12.28 -4.27
C GLY A 450 -25.08 -11.44 -4.51
N TYR A 451 -25.14 -10.64 -5.58
CA TYR A 451 -26.25 -9.72 -5.81
C TYR A 451 -27.59 -10.43 -5.83
N ASN A 452 -28.49 -10.02 -4.94
CA ASN A 452 -29.87 -10.46 -4.91
C ASN A 452 -30.74 -9.34 -4.36
N ASP A 453 -31.67 -8.88 -5.14
CA ASP A 453 -32.64 -7.86 -4.78
C ASP A 453 -34.08 -8.44 -4.65
N GLN A 454 -35.06 -7.55 -4.57
CA GLN A 454 -36.49 -7.96 -4.48
C GLN A 454 -36.98 -8.69 -5.74
N SER A 455 -36.35 -8.49 -6.90
CA SER A 455 -36.71 -9.15 -8.16
C SER A 455 -36.11 -10.56 -8.27
N THR A 456 -35.10 -10.87 -7.46
CA THR A 456 -34.39 -12.15 -7.48
C THR A 456 -35.22 -13.22 -6.78
N SER A 457 -35.81 -14.11 -7.55
CA SER A 457 -36.60 -15.27 -7.05
C SER A 457 -35.71 -16.50 -6.89
N TRP A 458 -34.85 -16.50 -5.86
CA TRP A 458 -33.99 -17.64 -5.52
C TRP A 458 -33.76 -17.69 -4.00
N ASP A 459 -34.79 -18.16 -3.29
CA ASP A 459 -34.82 -18.14 -1.83
C ASP A 459 -33.72 -18.99 -1.20
N TRP A 460 -33.37 -20.13 -1.79
CA TRP A 460 -32.25 -20.95 -1.35
C TRP A 460 -30.95 -20.14 -1.36
N PHE A 461 -30.62 -19.46 -2.46
CA PHE A 461 -29.41 -18.68 -2.58
C PHE A 461 -29.36 -17.52 -1.59
N ARG A 462 -30.48 -16.88 -1.33
CA ARG A 462 -30.58 -15.86 -0.29
C ARG A 462 -30.24 -16.42 1.09
N ALA A 463 -30.82 -17.58 1.44
CA ALA A 463 -30.52 -18.26 2.70
C ALA A 463 -29.04 -18.69 2.77
N PHE A 464 -28.50 -19.24 1.66
CA PHE A 464 -27.11 -19.61 1.49
C PHE A 464 -26.15 -18.43 1.76
N LEU A 465 -26.46 -17.23 1.27
CA LEU A 465 -25.68 -16.01 1.51
C LEU A 465 -25.86 -15.41 2.91
N GLY A 466 -26.77 -15.90 3.74
CA GLY A 466 -27.00 -15.39 5.09
C GLY A 466 -28.34 -14.68 5.29
N GLY A 467 -29.21 -14.65 4.27
CA GLY A 467 -30.60 -14.15 4.39
C GLY A 467 -30.84 -12.72 3.95
N GLY A 468 -29.79 -11.90 3.79
CA GLY A 468 -29.92 -10.50 3.39
C GLY A 468 -30.26 -10.33 1.90
N ARG A 469 -30.92 -9.22 1.58
CA ARG A 469 -31.11 -8.71 0.22
C ARG A 469 -30.29 -7.44 0.05
N PHE A 470 -29.84 -7.17 -1.16
CA PHE A 470 -29.19 -5.92 -1.53
C PHE A 470 -30.08 -4.72 -1.14
N LEU A 471 -29.53 -3.79 -0.38
CA LEU A 471 -30.19 -2.56 0.05
C LEU A 471 -29.69 -1.35 -0.74
N CYS A 472 -28.39 -1.12 -0.73
CA CYS A 472 -27.71 -0.01 -1.39
C CYS A 472 -26.19 -0.29 -1.50
N ASN A 473 -25.46 0.63 -2.08
CA ASN A 473 -24.02 0.63 -2.20
C ASN A 473 -23.46 2.05 -2.11
N ASN A 474 -22.16 2.18 -1.95
CA ASN A 474 -21.48 3.46 -2.12
C ASN A 474 -21.25 3.78 -3.60
N TRP A 475 -21.42 5.04 -3.99
CA TRP A 475 -21.07 5.52 -5.32
C TRP A 475 -20.46 6.93 -5.28
N PRO A 476 -19.37 7.23 -5.99
CA PRO A 476 -18.57 6.30 -6.82
C PRO A 476 -17.78 5.28 -5.99
N PRO A 477 -17.16 4.26 -6.64
CA PRO A 477 -16.23 3.35 -5.98
C PRO A 477 -15.14 4.09 -5.21
N GLN A 478 -14.88 3.71 -3.98
CA GLN A 478 -13.91 4.35 -3.08
C GLN A 478 -13.07 3.32 -2.34
N PRO A 479 -11.82 3.64 -1.96
CA PRO A 479 -11.06 2.86 -1.00
C PRO A 479 -11.78 2.87 0.36
N ALA A 480 -11.70 1.77 1.09
CA ALA A 480 -12.28 1.69 2.43
C ALA A 480 -11.31 1.05 3.42
N LEU A 481 -11.28 1.59 4.64
CA LEU A 481 -10.58 0.97 5.76
C LEU A 481 -11.40 -0.22 6.23
N MET A 482 -10.79 -1.41 6.18
CA MET A 482 -11.37 -2.68 6.62
C MET A 482 -10.94 -3.01 8.03
N GLU A 483 -11.82 -3.63 8.80
CA GLU A 483 -11.54 -4.20 10.12
C GLU A 483 -11.62 -5.71 10.05
N VAL A 484 -10.55 -6.39 10.48
CA VAL A 484 -10.49 -7.85 10.59
C VAL A 484 -11.09 -8.26 11.94
N GLU A 485 -12.29 -8.84 11.92
CA GLU A 485 -13.02 -9.18 13.16
C GLU A 485 -12.54 -10.48 13.82
N SER A 486 -11.94 -11.39 13.06
CA SER A 486 -11.45 -12.66 13.57
C SER A 486 -10.02 -12.89 13.07
N CYS A 487 -9.02 -12.70 13.93
CA CYS A 487 -7.62 -13.00 13.61
C CYS A 487 -7.28 -14.50 13.71
N THR A 488 -8.19 -15.35 14.21
CA THR A 488 -7.97 -16.79 14.35
C THR A 488 -8.53 -17.63 13.21
N HIS A 489 -9.36 -17.05 12.35
CA HIS A 489 -9.91 -17.77 11.21
C HIS A 489 -8.85 -17.94 10.10
N PRO A 490 -8.76 -19.11 9.42
CA PRO A 490 -7.75 -19.32 8.37
C PRO A 490 -7.81 -18.30 7.23
N VAL A 491 -8.98 -17.78 6.89
CA VAL A 491 -9.18 -16.75 5.85
C VAL A 491 -8.50 -15.44 6.18
N THR A 492 -8.41 -15.11 7.44
CA THR A 492 -7.81 -13.85 7.94
C THR A 492 -6.39 -14.04 8.49
N ARG A 493 -5.82 -15.24 8.30
CA ARG A 493 -4.46 -15.54 8.77
C ARG A 493 -3.44 -14.59 8.11
N ASN A 494 -2.56 -14.02 8.95
CA ASN A 494 -1.51 -13.08 8.56
C ASN A 494 -2.02 -11.76 7.95
N LEU A 495 -3.31 -11.43 8.13
CA LEU A 495 -3.81 -10.10 7.84
C LEU A 495 -3.58 -9.19 9.06
N PRO A 496 -3.32 -7.89 8.84
CA PRO A 496 -3.32 -6.90 9.91
C PRO A 496 -4.75 -6.74 10.48
N GLU A 497 -4.87 -6.20 11.69
CA GLU A 497 -6.19 -5.93 12.29
C GLU A 497 -7.05 -4.97 11.44
N GLN A 498 -6.40 -4.09 10.68
CA GLN A 498 -7.03 -3.17 9.74
C GLN A 498 -6.18 -3.07 8.47
N PHE A 499 -6.81 -2.87 7.32
CA PHE A 499 -6.14 -2.56 6.05
C PHE A 499 -7.03 -1.69 5.17
N VAL A 500 -6.43 -0.96 4.23
CA VAL A 500 -7.18 -0.18 3.24
C VAL A 500 -7.40 -1.03 1.99
N ALA A 501 -8.64 -1.43 1.76
CA ALA A 501 -9.02 -2.09 0.51
C ALA A 501 -8.99 -1.09 -0.65
N PRO A 502 -8.54 -1.51 -1.85
CA PRO A 502 -8.64 -0.70 -3.07
C PRO A 502 -10.06 -0.21 -3.35
N ALA A 503 -10.15 0.83 -4.18
CA ALA A 503 -11.43 1.39 -4.57
C ALA A 503 -12.37 0.31 -5.12
N SER A 504 -13.54 0.18 -4.51
CA SER A 504 -14.59 -0.74 -4.92
C SER A 504 -15.96 -0.15 -4.58
N GLU A 505 -16.97 -0.70 -5.18
CA GLU A 505 -18.35 -0.57 -4.76
C GLU A 505 -18.61 -1.68 -3.73
N PHE A 506 -19.25 -1.35 -2.61
CA PHE A 506 -19.56 -2.30 -1.54
C PHE A 506 -21.07 -2.33 -1.32
N TYR A 507 -21.65 -3.53 -1.36
CA TYR A 507 -23.08 -3.74 -1.15
C TYR A 507 -23.43 -3.81 0.32
N GLN A 508 -24.46 -3.08 0.73
CA GLN A 508 -25.09 -3.22 2.04
C GLN A 508 -26.31 -4.12 1.92
N TRP A 509 -26.53 -4.93 2.94
CA TRP A 509 -27.55 -5.98 2.96
C TRP A 509 -28.58 -5.75 4.05
N GLN A 510 -29.83 -6.14 3.78
CA GLN A 510 -30.91 -6.08 4.78
C GLN A 510 -31.81 -7.33 4.69
N PRO A 511 -32.06 -8.08 5.81
CA PRO A 511 -31.36 -7.89 7.07
C PRO A 511 -29.84 -8.08 6.91
N ASP A 512 -29.06 -7.55 7.87
CA ASP A 512 -27.63 -7.74 7.92
C ASP A 512 -27.31 -9.24 7.99
N PRO A 513 -26.32 -9.76 7.22
CA PRO A 513 -25.90 -11.17 7.28
C PRO A 513 -25.53 -11.64 8.68
N ARG A 514 -24.99 -10.77 9.53
CA ARG A 514 -24.66 -11.06 10.93
C ARG A 514 -25.88 -11.46 11.77
N SER A 515 -27.09 -11.07 11.37
CA SER A 515 -28.31 -11.47 12.06
C SER A 515 -28.63 -12.97 11.94
N ASN A 516 -28.01 -13.66 10.99
CA ASN A 516 -28.12 -15.10 10.83
C ASN A 516 -27.09 -15.82 11.72
N PRO A 517 -27.50 -16.69 12.66
CA PRO A 517 -26.58 -17.38 13.58
C PRO A 517 -25.59 -18.34 12.88
N SER A 518 -25.90 -18.80 11.67
CA SER A 518 -24.98 -19.62 10.87
C SER A 518 -23.90 -18.78 10.18
N VAL A 519 -24.04 -17.46 10.10
CA VAL A 519 -23.05 -16.57 9.47
C VAL A 519 -21.96 -16.18 10.47
N GLN A 520 -20.72 -16.26 10.00
CA GLN A 520 -19.57 -15.67 10.69
C GLN A 520 -18.98 -14.58 9.81
N VAL A 521 -19.06 -13.35 10.29
CA VAL A 521 -18.37 -12.20 9.66
C VAL A 521 -16.89 -12.25 10.01
N LEU A 522 -16.03 -12.01 9.02
CA LEU A 522 -14.58 -12.08 9.14
C LEU A 522 -13.94 -10.71 8.94
N VAL A 523 -14.52 -9.88 8.07
CA VAL A 523 -14.05 -8.52 7.78
C VAL A 523 -15.27 -7.62 7.58
N SER A 524 -15.22 -6.41 8.14
CA SER A 524 -16.22 -5.35 7.96
C SER A 524 -15.57 -4.02 7.53
N ILE A 525 -16.37 -3.07 7.07
CA ILE A 525 -15.92 -1.68 6.85
C ILE A 525 -15.85 -0.96 8.20
N SER A 526 -14.72 -0.31 8.50
CA SER A 526 -14.54 0.48 9.71
C SER A 526 -15.54 1.65 9.78
N GLU A 527 -16.08 1.91 10.96
CA GLU A 527 -16.98 3.04 11.22
C GLU A 527 -16.37 4.40 10.83
N THR A 528 -15.05 4.50 10.80
CA THR A 528 -14.34 5.74 10.41
C THR A 528 -14.49 6.12 8.94
N ASN A 529 -15.04 5.23 8.10
CA ASN A 529 -15.30 5.55 6.69
C ASN A 529 -16.60 6.34 6.48
N PHE A 530 -17.51 6.35 7.45
CA PHE A 530 -18.84 6.93 7.26
C PHE A 530 -18.87 8.44 7.54
N PRO A 531 -19.66 9.20 6.76
CA PRO A 531 -20.47 8.76 5.63
C PRO A 531 -19.62 8.32 4.43
N PHE A 532 -20.07 7.32 3.67
CA PHE A 532 -19.31 6.64 2.63
C PHE A 532 -20.05 6.75 1.28
N GLY A 533 -19.31 7.13 0.23
CA GLY A 533 -19.87 7.51 -1.06
C GLY A 533 -20.13 9.02 -1.18
N ILE A 534 -20.50 9.47 -2.38
CA ILE A 534 -20.77 10.89 -2.68
C ILE A 534 -22.18 11.04 -3.26
N LYS A 535 -22.56 10.20 -4.20
CA LYS A 535 -23.86 10.20 -4.87
C LYS A 535 -24.84 9.27 -4.15
N ASP A 536 -24.43 8.03 -3.93
CA ASP A 536 -25.17 7.05 -3.16
C ASP A 536 -24.41 6.88 -1.82
N VAL A 537 -24.89 7.59 -0.80
CA VAL A 537 -24.20 7.74 0.48
C VAL A 537 -24.69 6.71 1.48
N VAL A 538 -23.77 5.97 2.07
CA VAL A 538 -24.01 5.10 3.22
C VAL A 538 -23.60 5.84 4.49
N PHE A 539 -24.55 6.08 5.39
CA PHE A 539 -24.37 6.94 6.56
C PHE A 539 -23.79 6.23 7.80
N GLY A 540 -23.63 4.94 7.77
CA GLY A 540 -23.08 4.15 8.87
C GLY A 540 -23.88 2.88 9.13
N GLY A 541 -23.56 2.21 10.23
CA GLY A 541 -24.09 0.93 10.63
C GLY A 541 -23.07 -0.20 10.48
N ASP A 542 -23.47 -1.41 10.86
CA ASP A 542 -22.66 -2.61 10.65
C ASP A 542 -22.57 -2.90 9.16
N PHE A 543 -21.37 -3.13 8.67
CA PHE A 543 -21.13 -3.30 7.24
C PHE A 543 -20.21 -4.49 6.94
N PRO A 544 -20.70 -5.73 7.07
CA PRO A 544 -19.96 -6.92 6.69
C PRO A 544 -19.55 -6.91 5.23
N VAL A 545 -18.27 -7.24 4.97
CA VAL A 545 -17.75 -7.34 3.60
C VAL A 545 -17.16 -8.71 3.28
N VAL A 546 -16.76 -9.48 4.30
CA VAL A 546 -16.32 -10.86 4.12
C VAL A 546 -16.97 -11.73 5.19
N TRP A 547 -17.65 -12.77 4.75
CA TRP A 547 -18.26 -13.73 5.67
C TRP A 547 -18.38 -15.13 5.09
N THR A 548 -18.56 -16.09 5.97
CA THR A 548 -18.92 -17.48 5.67
C THR A 548 -20.24 -17.85 6.31
N ASN A 549 -21.00 -18.74 5.67
CA ASN A 549 -22.11 -19.45 6.26
C ASN A 549 -21.64 -20.85 6.67
N ARG A 550 -21.68 -21.16 7.97
CA ARG A 550 -21.14 -22.40 8.56
C ARG A 550 -21.85 -23.69 8.08
N ASP A 551 -23.04 -23.55 7.49
CA ASP A 551 -23.78 -24.68 6.94
C ASP A 551 -23.20 -25.15 5.59
N TYR A 552 -22.30 -24.35 4.97
CA TYR A 552 -21.71 -24.61 3.65
C TYR A 552 -20.21 -24.32 3.61
N ARG A 553 -19.50 -24.92 2.68
CA ARG A 553 -18.11 -24.57 2.35
C ARG A 553 -18.07 -23.35 1.43
N MET A 554 -18.38 -22.20 1.97
CA MET A 554 -18.51 -20.98 1.18
C MET A 554 -17.83 -19.78 1.84
N ILE A 555 -17.36 -18.87 1.01
CA ILE A 555 -16.93 -17.54 1.41
C ILE A 555 -17.48 -16.51 0.42
N TYR A 556 -18.03 -15.44 0.94
CA TYR A 556 -18.40 -14.28 0.15
C TYR A 556 -17.49 -13.10 0.46
N LEU A 557 -17.05 -12.43 -0.60
CA LEU A 557 -16.13 -11.28 -0.57
C LEU A 557 -16.81 -10.13 -1.32
N ASN A 558 -17.19 -9.08 -0.62
CA ASN A 558 -17.93 -7.94 -1.18
C ASN A 558 -17.03 -6.95 -1.94
N MET A 559 -15.82 -7.35 -2.32
CA MET A 559 -14.90 -6.64 -3.20
C MET A 559 -15.05 -7.20 -4.62
N GLY A 560 -15.12 -6.35 -5.64
CA GLY A 560 -15.27 -6.89 -7.00
C GLY A 560 -15.75 -5.91 -8.06
N HIS A 561 -15.55 -4.59 -7.86
CA HIS A 561 -15.95 -3.59 -8.83
C HIS A 561 -14.73 -2.86 -9.39
N GLY A 562 -14.40 -3.09 -10.66
CA GLY A 562 -13.31 -2.42 -11.39
C GLY A 562 -11.96 -3.13 -11.34
N GLY A 563 -11.00 -2.56 -12.04
CA GLY A 563 -9.67 -3.14 -12.29
C GLY A 563 -8.66 -3.01 -11.14
N HIS A 564 -9.03 -2.34 -10.03
CA HIS A 564 -8.08 -2.04 -8.95
C HIS A 564 -8.09 -3.08 -7.83
N CYS A 565 -9.07 -3.99 -7.80
CA CYS A 565 -9.28 -4.90 -6.68
C CYS A 565 -8.12 -5.88 -6.44
N PHE A 566 -7.29 -6.16 -7.43
CA PHE A 566 -6.11 -7.03 -7.32
C PHE A 566 -4.80 -6.25 -7.17
N SER A 567 -4.84 -4.93 -6.97
CA SER A 567 -3.63 -4.10 -6.84
C SER A 567 -3.03 -4.08 -5.44
N ASP A 568 -3.73 -4.58 -4.42
CA ASP A 568 -3.29 -4.55 -3.03
C ASP A 568 -2.89 -5.94 -2.53
N ALA A 569 -1.70 -6.04 -1.93
CA ALA A 569 -1.14 -7.31 -1.49
C ALA A 569 -1.92 -7.92 -0.32
N THR A 570 -2.43 -7.11 0.61
CA THR A 570 -3.20 -7.58 1.77
C THR A 570 -4.55 -8.13 1.32
N GLN A 571 -5.23 -7.42 0.41
CA GLN A 571 -6.47 -7.91 -0.17
C GLN A 571 -6.24 -9.18 -1.01
N ASN A 572 -5.14 -9.26 -1.75
CA ASN A 572 -4.78 -10.47 -2.49
C ASN A 572 -4.49 -11.66 -1.57
N LEU A 573 -3.83 -11.42 -0.43
CA LEU A 573 -3.64 -12.45 0.61
C LEU A 573 -4.98 -12.93 1.17
N LEU A 574 -5.93 -12.03 1.43
CA LEU A 574 -7.28 -12.39 1.83
C LEU A 574 -7.96 -13.28 0.78
N PHE A 575 -7.86 -12.96 -0.52
CA PHE A 575 -8.44 -13.76 -1.61
C PHE A 575 -7.79 -15.15 -1.70
N VAL A 576 -6.47 -15.22 -1.58
CA VAL A 576 -5.74 -16.50 -1.55
C VAL A 576 -6.16 -17.34 -0.34
N ASN A 577 -6.21 -16.74 0.85
CA ASN A 577 -6.61 -17.43 2.07
C ASN A 577 -8.05 -17.93 2.00
N ALA A 578 -8.97 -17.12 1.46
CA ALA A 578 -10.37 -17.49 1.23
C ALA A 578 -10.48 -18.72 0.32
N PHE A 579 -9.78 -18.69 -0.80
CA PHE A 579 -9.73 -19.80 -1.74
C PHE A 579 -9.13 -21.07 -1.11
N ARG A 580 -7.97 -20.93 -0.43
CA ARG A 580 -7.30 -22.04 0.28
C ARG A 580 -8.20 -22.70 1.31
N TRP A 581 -8.88 -21.89 2.12
CA TRP A 581 -9.79 -22.39 3.15
C TRP A 581 -10.95 -23.18 2.55
N VAL A 582 -11.54 -22.70 1.44
CA VAL A 582 -12.64 -23.39 0.76
C VAL A 582 -12.20 -24.72 0.13
N VAL A 583 -10.98 -24.82 -0.41
CA VAL A 583 -10.48 -26.07 -1.00
C VAL A 583 -9.92 -27.04 0.02
N SER A 584 -9.51 -26.59 1.19
CA SER A 584 -9.02 -27.44 2.29
C SER A 584 -10.20 -28.13 2.96
N CYS A 585 -10.30 -29.46 2.82
CA CYS A 585 -11.32 -30.22 3.54
C CYS A 585 -11.06 -30.17 5.05
N ALA A 586 -12.12 -30.11 5.85
CA ALA A 586 -12.02 -30.22 7.30
C ALA A 586 -11.37 -31.57 7.68
N GLY A 587 -10.10 -31.56 8.11
CA GLY A 587 -9.36 -32.72 8.54
C GLY A 587 -8.26 -33.22 7.60
N GLU A 588 -8.11 -32.66 6.41
CA GLU A 588 -6.96 -32.94 5.54
C GLU A 588 -5.89 -31.84 5.67
N GLU A 589 -4.61 -32.24 5.51
CA GLU A 589 -3.51 -31.27 5.45
C GLU A 589 -3.75 -30.25 4.33
N ASP A 590 -3.51 -28.98 4.62
CA ASP A 590 -3.64 -27.87 3.65
C ASP A 590 -2.91 -28.24 2.34
N PRO A 591 -3.63 -28.35 1.20
CA PRO A 591 -3.03 -28.77 -0.07
C PRO A 591 -1.94 -27.81 -0.58
N PHE A 592 -1.76 -26.66 0.08
CA PHE A 592 -0.76 -25.65 -0.25
C PHE A 592 0.51 -25.73 0.62
N LEU A 593 0.55 -26.58 1.65
CA LEU A 593 1.70 -26.71 2.56
C LEU A 593 2.73 -27.80 2.15
N ARG A 594 2.58 -28.41 0.98
CA ARG A 594 3.53 -29.43 0.48
C ARG A 594 4.28 -28.95 -0.76
#